data_d47cf6dc8b089dfa7b1f72b6530584b2
#
_entry.id   d47cf6dc8b089dfa7b1f72b6530584b2
#
_cell.length_a   1.000
_cell.length_b   1.000
_cell.length_c   1.000
_cell.angle_alpha   90.00
_cell.angle_beta   90.00
_cell.angle_gamma   90.00
#
_symmetry.space_group_name_H-M   'P 1'
#
loop_
_entity.id
_entity.type
_entity.pdbx_description
1 polymer ?
#
loop_
_entity_poly.entity_id
_entity_poly.type
_entity_poly.pdbx_seq_one_letter_code
_entity_poly.pdbx_strand_id
1 'polypeptide(L)'
;YEDQISPGISACVGCNIELTLRTCMKVLGPNTIFAIPPGCMGGVGVVGWDKQSGAKTPVFFPLLDNVASMLAGIKLHYEHIGRHVNVVAFAGDGASVDAGMQCLSGAAERGDKLIYICYDNEGYMNTGYQRSGSTSKGAWTSTTPVINGHGGKKQNKKDFPMIMAMHDIP
;
A
#
# COMPACT_ATOMS: atom_id res chain seq x y z
N TYR A 1 -0.73 -7.20 20.60
CA TYR A 1 -0.67 -8.55 20.03
C TYR A 1 0.76 -8.98 19.74
N GLU A 2 0.97 -10.27 19.49
CA GLU A 2 2.26 -10.79 19.00
C GLU A 2 2.63 -10.19 17.65
N ASP A 3 3.92 -10.28 17.32
CA ASP A 3 4.40 -9.88 16.01
C ASP A 3 3.83 -10.80 14.92
N GLN A 4 3.12 -10.20 13.98
CA GLN A 4 2.43 -10.91 12.90
C GLN A 4 3.31 -11.08 11.65
N ILE A 5 4.54 -10.59 11.70
CA ILE A 5 5.52 -10.76 10.61
C ILE A 5 6.64 -11.68 11.07
N SER A 6 6.92 -12.70 10.27
CA SER A 6 8.05 -13.59 10.46
C SER A 6 9.38 -12.87 10.22
N PRO A 7 10.49 -13.28 10.83
CA PRO A 7 11.80 -12.78 10.46
C PRO A 7 12.17 -13.19 9.03
N GLY A 8 13.09 -12.45 8.41
CA GLY A 8 13.63 -12.78 7.10
C GLY A 8 12.71 -12.47 5.91
N ILE A 9 11.90 -11.43 6.02
CA ILE A 9 11.07 -10.97 4.90
C ILE A 9 11.90 -10.29 3.80
N SER A 10 11.35 -10.24 2.59
CA SER A 10 11.95 -9.55 1.45
C SER A 10 11.73 -8.03 1.54
N ALA A 11 12.57 -7.36 2.31
CA ALA A 11 12.59 -5.91 2.45
C ALA A 11 14.02 -5.40 2.51
N CYS A 12 14.24 -4.11 2.21
CA CYS A 12 15.54 -3.48 2.35
C CYS A 12 15.96 -3.43 3.83
N VAL A 13 17.26 -3.60 4.09
CA VAL A 13 17.80 -3.49 5.45
C VAL A 13 17.51 -2.10 6.02
N GLY A 14 16.89 -2.06 7.21
CA GLY A 14 16.54 -0.80 7.87
C GLY A 14 15.37 -0.05 7.27
N CYS A 15 14.52 -0.70 6.47
CA CYS A 15 13.38 -0.09 5.82
C CYS A 15 12.29 0.29 6.84
N ASN A 16 11.99 1.59 6.97
CA ASN A 16 10.92 2.07 7.85
C ASN A 16 9.52 1.63 7.41
N ILE A 17 9.32 1.30 6.13
CA ILE A 17 8.03 0.79 5.63
C ILE A 17 7.74 -0.58 6.26
N GLU A 18 8.76 -1.43 6.37
CA GLU A 18 8.63 -2.73 7.05
C GLU A 18 8.27 -2.55 8.53
N LEU A 19 8.94 -1.64 9.23
CA LEU A 19 8.64 -1.33 10.62
C LEU A 19 7.20 -0.80 10.79
N THR A 20 6.74 0.05 9.86
CA THR A 20 5.37 0.57 9.85
C THR A 20 4.37 -0.56 9.64
N LEU A 21 4.57 -1.42 8.65
CA LEU A 21 3.71 -2.58 8.41
C LEU A 21 3.64 -3.49 9.63
N ARG A 22 4.78 -3.83 10.21
CA ARG A 22 4.88 -4.66 11.43
C ARG A 22 4.10 -4.06 12.58
N THR A 23 4.22 -2.74 12.79
CA THR A 23 3.49 -2.03 13.83
C THR A 23 1.98 -2.06 13.58
N CYS A 24 1.55 -1.77 12.35
CA CYS A 24 0.13 -1.83 11.97
C CYS A 24 -0.45 -3.24 12.19
N MET A 25 0.23 -4.27 11.72
CA MET A 25 -0.22 -5.66 11.90
C MET A 25 -0.30 -6.05 13.38
N LYS A 26 0.66 -5.59 14.19
CA LYS A 26 0.68 -5.83 15.62
C LYS A 26 -0.48 -5.17 16.36
N VAL A 27 -0.86 -3.95 15.97
CA VAL A 27 -2.01 -3.22 16.54
C VAL A 27 -3.34 -3.85 16.14
N LEU A 28 -3.47 -4.18 14.85
CA LEU A 28 -4.71 -4.73 14.29
C LEU A 28 -4.95 -6.19 14.69
N GLY A 29 -3.87 -6.93 14.92
CA GLY A 29 -3.92 -8.30 15.42
C GLY A 29 -4.28 -9.36 14.38
N PRO A 30 -4.46 -10.61 14.82
CA PRO A 30 -4.59 -11.76 13.92
C PRO A 30 -5.92 -11.82 13.16
N ASN A 31 -6.97 -11.12 13.63
CA ASN A 31 -8.26 -11.09 12.95
C ASN A 31 -8.32 -10.03 11.84
N THR A 32 -7.29 -10.02 11.02
CA THR A 32 -7.07 -9.03 9.96
C THR A 32 -6.67 -9.71 8.66
N ILE A 33 -7.21 -9.25 7.55
CA ILE A 33 -6.79 -9.60 6.20
C ILE A 33 -6.10 -8.39 5.60
N PHE A 34 -4.86 -8.56 5.20
CA PHE A 34 -4.10 -7.54 4.51
C PHE A 34 -4.15 -7.74 3.00
N ALA A 35 -4.38 -6.66 2.26
CA ALA A 35 -4.12 -6.59 0.83
C ALA A 35 -2.85 -5.78 0.60
N ILE A 36 -1.82 -6.42 0.06
CA ILE A 36 -0.53 -5.79 -0.25
C ILE A 36 -0.27 -5.96 -1.74
N PRO A 37 -0.47 -4.90 -2.55
CA PRO A 37 -0.24 -4.97 -3.98
C PRO A 37 1.25 -5.07 -4.33
N PRO A 38 1.59 -5.34 -5.61
CA PRO A 38 2.96 -5.29 -6.09
C PRO A 38 3.67 -3.99 -5.67
N GLY A 39 4.86 -4.11 -5.11
CA GLY A 39 5.64 -2.99 -4.59
C GLY A 39 6.66 -3.45 -3.56
N CYS A 40 7.23 -2.52 -2.80
CA CYS A 40 8.29 -2.82 -1.83
C CYS A 40 7.88 -3.85 -0.77
N MET A 41 6.62 -3.86 -0.34
CA MET A 41 6.10 -4.79 0.67
C MET A 41 5.37 -6.00 0.09
N GLY A 42 5.21 -6.08 -1.23
CA GLY A 42 4.52 -7.21 -1.87
C GLY A 42 5.11 -8.57 -1.53
N GLY A 43 6.42 -8.63 -1.32
CA GLY A 43 7.12 -9.84 -0.93
C GLY A 43 6.76 -10.40 0.46
N VAL A 44 6.20 -9.59 1.35
CA VAL A 44 5.88 -10.00 2.73
C VAL A 44 4.88 -11.15 2.79
N GLY A 45 3.88 -11.12 1.93
CA GLY A 45 2.87 -12.18 1.86
C GLY A 45 3.28 -13.39 1.02
N VAL A 46 4.29 -13.23 0.16
CA VAL A 46 4.68 -14.24 -0.84
C VAL A 46 5.98 -14.93 -0.47
N VAL A 47 6.95 -14.17 0.05
CA VAL A 47 8.31 -14.67 0.33
C VAL A 47 8.68 -14.34 1.77
N GLY A 48 8.69 -15.35 2.60
CA GLY A 48 9.29 -15.32 3.93
C GLY A 48 10.56 -16.18 3.97
N TRP A 49 11.18 -16.20 5.11
CA TRP A 49 12.31 -17.10 5.36
C TRP A 49 11.85 -18.55 5.17
N ASP A 50 12.70 -19.35 4.59
CA ASP A 50 12.48 -20.79 4.42
C ASP A 50 11.22 -21.17 3.61
N LYS A 51 10.91 -20.36 2.58
CA LYS A 51 9.77 -20.57 1.65
C LYS A 51 8.40 -20.46 2.30
N GLN A 52 8.30 -19.95 3.51
CA GLN A 52 7.04 -19.65 4.18
C GLN A 52 6.59 -18.23 3.89
N SER A 53 5.30 -17.94 4.08
CA SER A 53 4.81 -16.56 4.05
C SER A 53 5.48 -15.74 5.13
N GLY A 54 5.86 -14.50 4.82
CA GLY A 54 6.38 -13.56 5.79
C GLY A 54 5.34 -13.07 6.79
N ALA A 55 4.06 -13.25 6.52
CA ALA A 55 2.95 -12.87 7.38
C ALA A 55 2.30 -14.07 8.06
N LYS A 56 1.94 -13.93 9.34
CA LYS A 56 1.16 -14.90 10.11
C LYS A 56 -0.35 -14.69 9.95
N THR A 57 -0.77 -13.53 9.46
CA THR A 57 -2.15 -13.20 9.07
C THR A 57 -2.35 -13.44 7.59
N PRO A 58 -3.59 -13.67 7.14
CA PRO A 58 -3.87 -13.78 5.71
C PRO A 58 -3.45 -12.52 4.96
N VAL A 59 -2.66 -12.70 3.91
CA VAL A 59 -2.27 -11.64 2.98
C VAL A 59 -2.83 -11.96 1.61
N PHE A 60 -3.61 -11.04 1.08
CA PHE A 60 -4.10 -11.07 -0.28
C PHE A 60 -3.19 -10.21 -1.16
N PHE A 61 -2.83 -10.72 -2.33
CA PHE A 61 -1.95 -10.04 -3.28
C PHE A 61 -2.76 -9.59 -4.51
N PRO A 62 -3.40 -8.41 -4.47
CA PRO A 62 -4.20 -7.90 -5.57
C PRO A 62 -3.31 -7.30 -6.67
N LEU A 63 -3.91 -6.86 -7.76
CA LEU A 63 -3.23 -6.01 -8.74
C LEU A 63 -3.05 -4.59 -8.18
N LEU A 64 -2.19 -3.82 -8.84
CA LEU A 64 -1.82 -2.47 -8.38
C LEU A 64 -3.00 -1.50 -8.36
N ASP A 65 -3.93 -1.69 -9.27
CA ASP A 65 -5.05 -0.79 -9.57
C ASP A 65 -6.35 -1.13 -8.83
N ASN A 66 -6.49 -2.33 -8.27
CA ASN A 66 -7.79 -2.81 -7.78
C ASN A 66 -7.85 -3.12 -6.27
N VAL A 67 -6.88 -2.64 -5.49
CA VAL A 67 -6.75 -2.97 -4.06
C VAL A 67 -8.03 -2.68 -3.28
N ALA A 68 -8.57 -1.47 -3.40
CA ALA A 68 -9.73 -1.05 -2.63
C ALA A 68 -11.00 -1.82 -3.01
N SER A 69 -11.25 -2.04 -4.31
CA SER A 69 -12.43 -2.80 -4.76
C SER A 69 -12.37 -4.27 -4.37
N MET A 70 -11.19 -4.89 -4.35
CA MET A 70 -11.02 -6.27 -3.86
C MET A 70 -11.29 -6.37 -2.37
N LEU A 71 -10.78 -5.42 -1.57
CA LEU A 71 -11.03 -5.38 -0.13
C LEU A 71 -12.51 -5.12 0.19
N ALA A 72 -13.18 -4.27 -0.57
CA ALA A 72 -14.62 -4.04 -0.44
C ALA A 72 -15.40 -5.36 -0.60
N GLY A 73 -15.07 -6.15 -1.62
CA GLY A 73 -15.67 -7.47 -1.82
C GLY A 73 -15.39 -8.44 -0.68
N ILE A 74 -14.15 -8.50 -0.20
CA ILE A 74 -13.76 -9.34 0.95
C ILE A 74 -14.54 -8.91 2.20
N LYS A 75 -14.62 -7.62 2.47
CA LYS A 75 -15.35 -7.09 3.63
C LYS A 75 -16.83 -7.45 3.58
N LEU A 76 -17.47 -7.21 2.45
CA LEU A 76 -18.86 -7.53 2.24
C LEU A 76 -19.16 -9.02 2.45
N HIS A 77 -18.27 -9.91 1.97
CA HIS A 77 -18.41 -11.35 2.21
C HIS A 77 -18.40 -11.69 3.70
N TYR A 78 -17.44 -11.14 4.46
CA TYR A 78 -17.35 -11.42 5.89
C TYR A 78 -18.52 -10.84 6.69
N GLU A 79 -19.01 -9.68 6.31
CA GLU A 79 -20.25 -9.11 6.88
C GLU A 79 -21.47 -10.01 6.58
N HIS A 80 -21.59 -10.53 5.36
CA HIS A 80 -22.68 -11.42 4.96
C HIS A 80 -22.71 -12.72 5.79
N ILE A 81 -21.57 -13.29 6.11
CA ILE A 81 -21.49 -14.50 6.96
C ILE A 81 -21.44 -14.19 8.45
N GLY A 82 -21.68 -12.94 8.86
CA GLY A 82 -21.73 -12.52 10.28
C GLY A 82 -20.38 -12.58 11.00
N ARG A 83 -19.25 -12.52 10.30
CA ARG A 83 -17.90 -12.55 10.92
C ARG A 83 -17.26 -11.17 10.86
N HIS A 84 -16.78 -10.71 12.01
CA HIS A 84 -16.00 -9.48 12.08
C HIS A 84 -14.55 -9.75 11.72
N VAL A 85 -14.06 -9.07 10.67
CA VAL A 85 -12.66 -9.10 10.22
C VAL A 85 -12.25 -7.68 9.82
N ASN A 86 -11.07 -7.27 10.23
CA ASN A 86 -10.45 -6.06 9.71
C ASN A 86 -9.93 -6.33 8.29
N VAL A 87 -10.26 -5.47 7.34
CA VAL A 87 -9.69 -5.53 5.99
C VAL A 87 -8.85 -4.29 5.76
N VAL A 88 -7.59 -4.49 5.42
CA VAL A 88 -6.58 -3.44 5.43
C VAL A 88 -5.76 -3.47 4.15
N ALA A 89 -5.71 -2.36 3.43
CA ALA A 89 -4.73 -2.15 2.37
C ALA A 89 -3.43 -1.61 2.96
N PHE A 90 -2.31 -2.16 2.52
CA PHE A 90 -1.00 -1.57 2.75
C PHE A 90 -0.31 -1.41 1.40
N ALA A 91 -0.44 -0.23 0.81
CA ALA A 91 -0.14 0.05 -0.58
C ALA A 91 0.86 1.19 -0.74
N GLY A 92 1.72 1.12 -1.74
CA GLY A 92 2.63 2.21 -2.09
C GLY A 92 1.91 3.39 -2.75
N ASP A 93 2.62 4.50 -2.85
CA ASP A 93 2.12 5.70 -3.51
C ASP A 93 1.71 5.44 -4.97
N GLY A 94 2.46 4.66 -5.74
CA GLY A 94 2.09 4.31 -7.11
C GLY A 94 0.74 3.59 -7.22
N ALA A 95 0.46 2.68 -6.28
CA ALA A 95 -0.83 2.00 -6.21
C ALA A 95 -1.96 2.91 -5.69
N SER A 96 -1.62 3.92 -4.89
CA SER A 96 -2.59 4.79 -4.22
C SER A 96 -2.95 6.02 -5.04
N VAL A 97 -1.94 6.79 -5.47
CA VAL A 97 -2.17 8.09 -6.12
C VAL A 97 -2.22 8.03 -7.65
N ASP A 98 -1.81 6.91 -8.22
CA ASP A 98 -1.80 6.71 -9.68
C ASP A 98 -2.75 5.55 -10.07
N ALA A 99 -2.26 4.32 -10.14
CA ALA A 99 -2.99 3.21 -10.72
C ALA A 99 -4.31 2.88 -9.99
N GLY A 100 -4.31 2.89 -8.66
CA GLY A 100 -5.48 2.49 -7.85
C GLY A 100 -6.39 3.64 -7.42
N MET A 101 -6.09 4.88 -7.80
CA MET A 101 -6.88 6.05 -7.38
C MET A 101 -8.37 5.90 -7.72
N GLN A 102 -8.71 5.40 -8.89
CA GLN A 102 -10.09 5.22 -9.32
C GLN A 102 -10.86 4.28 -8.38
N CYS A 103 -10.28 3.12 -8.10
CA CYS A 103 -10.92 2.13 -7.21
C CYS A 103 -11.02 2.63 -5.78
N LEU A 104 -10.01 3.36 -5.31
CA LEU A 104 -10.00 3.93 -3.97
C LEU A 104 -11.03 5.06 -3.84
N SER A 105 -11.11 5.96 -4.80
CA SER A 105 -12.13 7.00 -4.85
C SER A 105 -13.55 6.41 -4.84
N GLY A 106 -13.79 5.37 -5.63
CA GLY A 106 -15.07 4.68 -5.63
C GLY A 106 -15.40 3.96 -4.32
N ALA A 107 -14.41 3.37 -3.66
CA ALA A 107 -14.59 2.75 -2.35
C ALA A 107 -14.90 3.80 -1.26
N ALA A 108 -14.23 4.95 -1.32
CA ALA A 108 -14.49 6.08 -0.42
C ALA A 108 -15.92 6.63 -0.62
N GLU A 109 -16.32 6.87 -1.88
CA GLU A 109 -17.65 7.36 -2.22
C GLU A 109 -18.78 6.43 -1.71
N ARG A 110 -18.58 5.11 -1.78
CA ARG A 110 -19.54 4.13 -1.26
C ARG A 110 -19.50 3.99 0.27
N GLY A 111 -18.50 4.54 0.95
CA GLY A 111 -18.30 4.34 2.39
C GLY A 111 -17.92 2.91 2.76
N ASP A 112 -17.15 2.23 1.91
CA ASP A 112 -16.71 0.85 2.16
C ASP A 112 -15.87 0.77 3.43
N LYS A 113 -16.21 -0.14 4.34
CA LYS A 113 -15.58 -0.27 5.67
C LYS A 113 -14.23 -0.98 5.59
N LEU A 114 -13.23 -0.28 5.12
CA LEU A 114 -11.85 -0.76 5.01
C LEU A 114 -10.87 0.28 5.56
N ILE A 115 -9.68 -0.16 5.90
CA ILE A 115 -8.57 0.71 6.29
C ILE A 115 -7.59 0.73 5.13
N TYR A 116 -7.24 1.92 4.65
CA TYR A 116 -6.27 2.08 3.57
C TYR A 116 -5.04 2.83 4.08
N ILE A 117 -3.90 2.15 4.08
CA ILE A 117 -2.61 2.69 4.52
C ILE A 117 -1.74 2.86 3.28
N CYS A 118 -1.47 4.12 2.93
CA CYS A 118 -0.52 4.45 1.87
C CYS A 118 0.86 4.69 2.47
N TYR A 119 1.84 3.85 2.11
CA TYR A 119 3.24 4.19 2.37
C TYR A 119 3.79 5.00 1.19
N ASP A 120 4.00 6.29 1.42
CA ASP A 120 4.51 7.22 0.40
C ASP A 120 6.03 7.30 0.47
N ASN A 121 6.70 6.59 -0.43
CA ASN A 121 8.15 6.67 -0.61
C ASN A 121 8.55 7.45 -1.87
N GLU A 122 7.60 8.21 -2.44
CA GLU A 122 7.77 9.16 -3.51
C GLU A 122 8.16 8.56 -4.88
N GLY A 123 7.81 7.31 -5.12
CA GLY A 123 8.06 6.68 -6.42
C GLY A 123 7.77 5.20 -6.49
N TYR A 124 7.87 4.62 -7.67
CA TYR A 124 7.84 3.17 -7.86
C TYR A 124 9.22 2.59 -7.50
N MET A 125 9.52 2.52 -6.19
CA MET A 125 10.86 2.19 -5.69
C MET A 125 11.26 0.76 -5.99
N ASN A 126 10.33 -0.20 -5.84
CA ASN A 126 10.61 -1.63 -6.00
C ASN A 126 11.12 -1.99 -7.40
N THR A 127 10.67 -1.29 -8.42
CA THR A 127 11.02 -1.53 -9.83
C THR A 127 12.20 -0.69 -10.33
N GLY A 128 12.82 0.11 -9.49
CA GLY A 128 13.99 0.91 -9.82
C GLY A 128 13.74 2.42 -9.85
N TYR A 129 12.88 2.90 -8.98
CA TYR A 129 12.65 4.31 -8.74
C TYR A 129 12.11 5.06 -9.97
N GLN A 130 11.05 4.59 -10.55
CA GLN A 130 10.29 5.34 -11.54
C GLN A 130 9.44 6.43 -10.85
N ARG A 131 9.14 7.46 -11.59
CA ARG A 131 8.35 8.59 -11.15
C ARG A 131 6.90 8.16 -10.85
N SER A 132 6.37 8.58 -9.71
CA SER A 132 4.94 8.51 -9.35
C SER A 132 4.30 9.90 -9.30
N GLY A 133 2.99 9.94 -9.04
CA GLY A 133 2.28 11.18 -8.71
C GLY A 133 2.78 11.83 -7.43
N SER A 134 3.26 11.04 -6.46
CA SER A 134 3.83 11.51 -5.19
C SER A 134 5.26 11.98 -5.28
N THR A 135 5.98 11.72 -6.36
CA THR A 135 7.35 12.21 -6.51
C THR A 135 7.36 13.74 -6.48
N SER A 136 8.25 14.31 -5.70
CA SER A 136 8.39 15.76 -5.56
C SER A 136 8.81 16.41 -6.86
N LYS A 137 8.33 17.65 -7.11
CA LYS A 137 8.72 18.45 -8.27
C LYS A 137 10.21 18.70 -8.27
N GLY A 138 10.86 18.53 -9.40
CA GLY A 138 12.31 18.66 -9.57
C GLY A 138 13.12 17.44 -9.15
N ALA A 139 12.51 16.44 -8.49
CA ALA A 139 13.23 15.25 -8.06
C ALA A 139 13.70 14.40 -9.24
N TRP A 140 14.88 13.84 -9.07
CA TRP A 140 15.41 12.83 -9.97
C TRP A 140 14.69 11.49 -9.76
N THR A 141 14.36 10.82 -10.84
CA THR A 141 13.99 9.40 -10.86
C THR A 141 14.56 8.76 -12.12
N SER A 142 14.50 7.44 -12.23
CA SER A 142 14.95 6.72 -13.43
C SER A 142 14.19 7.14 -14.72
N THR A 143 12.97 7.65 -14.58
CA THR A 143 12.15 8.15 -15.70
C THR A 143 12.07 9.67 -15.78
N THR A 144 12.65 10.39 -14.83
CA THR A 144 12.78 11.85 -14.83
C THR A 144 14.22 12.25 -14.46
N PRO A 145 15.20 11.98 -15.33
CA PRO A 145 16.59 12.25 -15.01
C PRO A 145 16.88 13.75 -14.89
N VAL A 146 17.82 14.10 -14.03
CA VAL A 146 18.40 15.44 -13.91
C VAL A 146 19.79 15.41 -14.54
N ILE A 147 19.99 16.21 -15.59
CA ILE A 147 21.25 16.29 -16.32
C ILE A 147 21.73 17.74 -16.27
N ASN A 148 22.96 17.96 -15.77
CA ASN A 148 23.56 19.29 -15.62
C ASN A 148 22.65 20.31 -14.88
N GLY A 149 21.96 19.84 -13.83
CA GLY A 149 21.05 20.69 -13.05
C GLY A 149 19.69 20.96 -13.73
N HIS A 150 19.44 20.38 -14.89
CA HIS A 150 18.17 20.52 -15.62
C HIS A 150 17.43 19.19 -15.71
N GLY A 151 16.08 19.25 -15.67
CA GLY A 151 15.24 18.05 -15.75
C GLY A 151 14.50 17.79 -14.42
N GLY A 152 14.39 16.53 -14.05
CA GLY A 152 13.59 16.10 -12.93
C GLY A 152 12.07 16.10 -13.24
N LYS A 153 11.28 15.72 -12.26
CA LYS A 153 9.82 15.72 -12.41
C LYS A 153 9.28 17.14 -12.59
N LYS A 154 8.55 17.40 -13.65
CA LYS A 154 8.01 18.72 -13.99
C LYS A 154 6.71 19.06 -13.22
N GLN A 155 5.90 18.04 -12.93
CA GLN A 155 4.60 18.19 -12.30
C GLN A 155 4.73 18.33 -10.78
N ASN A 156 3.77 19.02 -10.15
CA ASN A 156 3.66 19.07 -8.70
C ASN A 156 3.36 17.69 -8.13
N LYS A 157 3.74 17.47 -6.87
CA LYS A 157 3.32 16.29 -6.09
C LYS A 157 1.79 16.33 -5.91
N LYS A 158 1.12 15.19 -6.08
CA LYS A 158 -0.28 15.06 -5.69
C LYS A 158 -0.38 15.09 -4.15
N ASP A 159 -1.31 15.86 -3.64
CA ASP A 159 -1.65 15.85 -2.21
C ASP A 159 -2.69 14.76 -1.95
N PHE A 160 -2.21 13.54 -1.71
CA PHE A 160 -3.07 12.39 -1.53
C PHE A 160 -4.01 12.51 -0.32
N PRO A 161 -3.55 12.95 0.88
CA PRO A 161 -4.45 13.17 2.00
C PRO A 161 -5.57 14.15 1.68
N MET A 162 -5.25 15.25 1.01
CA MET A 162 -6.25 16.25 0.63
C MET A 162 -7.26 15.71 -0.39
N ILE A 163 -6.79 14.95 -1.39
CA ILE A 163 -7.68 14.30 -2.37
C ILE A 163 -8.66 13.37 -1.66
N MET A 164 -8.20 12.58 -0.70
CA MET A 164 -9.07 11.66 0.04
C MET A 164 -10.00 12.40 1.00
N ALA A 165 -9.55 13.47 1.64
CA ALA A 165 -10.38 14.31 2.51
C ALA A 165 -11.59 14.93 1.79
N MET A 166 -11.49 15.16 0.48
CA MET A 166 -12.61 15.66 -0.33
C MET A 166 -13.76 14.66 -0.50
N HIS A 167 -13.57 13.40 -0.12
CA HIS A 167 -14.65 12.41 -0.10
C HIS A 167 -15.50 12.45 1.18
N ASP A 168 -15.13 13.31 2.15
CA ASP A 168 -15.83 13.47 3.43
C ASP A 168 -15.99 12.14 4.20
N ILE A 169 -14.94 11.35 4.20
CA ILE A 169 -14.82 10.06 4.90
C ILE A 169 -13.99 10.21 6.18
N PRO A 170 -14.21 9.35 7.20
CA PRO A 170 -13.45 9.38 8.44
C PRO A 170 -11.98 9.01 8.27
#